data_1ee2ada16273374a966b12a12132cd3e
#
_entry.id   1ee2ada16273374a966b12a12132cd3e
#
_cell.length_a   1.000
_cell.length_b   1.000
_cell.length_c   1.000
_cell.angle_alpha   90.00
_cell.angle_beta   90.00
_cell.angle_gamma   90.00
#
_symmetry.space_group_name_H-M   'P 1'
#
loop_
_entity.id
_entity.type
_entity.pdbx_description
1 polymer ?
#
loop_
_entity_poly.entity_id
_entity_poly.type
_entity_poly.pdbx_seq_one_letter_code
_entity_poly.pdbx_strand_id
1 'polypeptide(L)'
;MTEPDPLLKYREQHKHRLNYMPWLYWSLKPKNRGWAEEWQKQHQDYLMAMETVEIGRNCFISPLAHIFAEPGRKITIGDNSFIAADCTLHGPLEIGSEVAINHHCILDGGRAGIKLHDQVRIAAYCHLYAFDHGMDLAQPVYQQPVRSKGIEIGRDVWLGAHVGVKDGIHIADQAVVGMNSMVTKNVEAR
;
A
#
# COMPACT_ATOMS: atom_id res chain seq x y z
N MET A 1 9.73 17.53 -37.83
CA MET A 1 9.59 17.06 -36.43
C MET A 1 9.04 18.25 -35.66
N THR A 2 7.80 18.21 -35.24
CA THR A 2 7.19 19.24 -34.37
C THR A 2 7.87 19.23 -33.02
N GLU A 3 8.30 20.39 -32.53
CA GLU A 3 8.83 20.50 -31.17
C GLU A 3 7.80 19.94 -30.17
N PRO A 4 8.24 19.12 -29.20
CA PRO A 4 7.33 18.59 -28.20
C PRO A 4 6.72 19.74 -27.41
N ASP A 5 5.39 19.72 -27.24
CA ASP A 5 4.65 20.69 -26.45
C ASP A 5 5.31 20.85 -25.05
N PRO A 6 5.81 22.05 -24.68
CA PRO A 6 6.44 22.27 -23.40
C PRO A 6 5.56 21.89 -22.20
N LEU A 7 4.23 21.99 -22.35
CA LEU A 7 3.27 21.59 -21.33
C LEU A 7 3.28 20.09 -21.08
N LEU A 8 3.53 19.25 -22.11
CA LEU A 8 3.67 17.80 -21.95
C LEU A 8 4.86 17.44 -21.08
N LYS A 9 6.01 18.09 -21.31
CA LYS A 9 7.21 17.86 -20.47
C LYS A 9 6.94 18.16 -19.00
N TYR A 10 6.30 19.29 -18.69
CA TYR A 10 5.97 19.64 -17.31
C TYR A 10 4.96 18.67 -16.68
N ARG A 11 3.98 18.21 -17.43
CA ARG A 11 3.00 17.22 -17.00
C ARG A 11 3.69 15.91 -16.62
N GLU A 12 4.56 15.40 -17.48
CA GLU A 12 5.30 14.15 -17.22
C GLU A 12 6.24 14.29 -16.01
N GLN A 13 6.89 15.44 -15.82
CA GLN A 13 7.66 15.70 -14.62
C GLN A 13 6.79 15.69 -13.34
N HIS A 14 5.57 16.23 -13.41
CA HIS A 14 4.63 16.17 -12.28
C HIS A 14 4.19 14.74 -12.00
N LYS A 15 3.82 13.97 -13.00
CA LYS A 15 3.47 12.55 -12.85
C LYS A 15 4.60 11.76 -12.19
N HIS A 16 5.84 11.97 -12.65
CA HIS A 16 7.01 11.32 -12.05
C HIS A 16 7.14 11.65 -10.56
N ARG A 17 7.00 12.92 -10.18
CA ARG A 17 7.04 13.31 -8.76
C ARG A 17 5.90 12.74 -7.96
N LEU A 18 4.67 12.77 -8.48
CA LEU A 18 3.49 12.25 -7.80
C LEU A 18 3.59 10.76 -7.51
N ASN A 19 4.22 10.00 -8.39
CA ASN A 19 4.43 8.57 -8.16
C ASN A 19 5.23 8.27 -6.89
N TYR A 20 6.25 9.09 -6.58
CA TYR A 20 7.12 8.90 -5.40
C TYR A 20 6.79 9.83 -4.23
N MET A 21 6.05 10.90 -4.48
CA MET A 21 5.64 11.91 -3.51
C MET A 21 4.13 12.16 -3.60
N PRO A 22 3.28 11.14 -3.37
CA PRO A 22 1.82 11.23 -3.59
C PRO A 22 1.14 12.33 -2.79
N TRP A 23 1.67 12.71 -1.63
CA TRP A 23 1.13 13.80 -0.82
C TRP A 23 1.07 15.13 -1.56
N LEU A 24 1.85 15.32 -2.64
CA LEU A 24 1.78 16.50 -3.50
C LEU A 24 0.50 16.56 -4.35
N TYR A 25 -0.23 15.44 -4.50
CA TYR A 25 -1.45 15.36 -5.30
C TYR A 25 -2.50 16.35 -4.80
N TRP A 26 -2.72 16.40 -3.50
CA TRP A 26 -3.71 17.30 -2.91
C TRP A 26 -3.28 18.77 -2.85
N SER A 27 -2.00 19.04 -3.01
CA SER A 27 -1.44 20.40 -3.05
C SER A 27 -1.23 20.95 -4.47
N LEU A 28 -1.69 20.22 -5.50
CA LEU A 28 -1.58 20.66 -6.89
C LEU A 28 -2.31 21.97 -7.12
N LYS A 29 -1.64 22.88 -7.82
CA LYS A 29 -2.26 24.14 -8.26
C LYS A 29 -3.44 23.86 -9.20
N PRO A 30 -4.50 24.70 -9.24
CA PRO A 30 -5.70 24.49 -10.04
C PRO A 30 -5.42 24.13 -11.52
N LYS A 31 -4.43 24.76 -12.14
CA LYS A 31 -4.03 24.47 -13.53
C LYS A 31 -3.53 23.02 -13.76
N ASN A 32 -3.09 22.33 -12.73
CA ASN A 32 -2.58 20.97 -12.82
C ASN A 32 -3.58 19.92 -12.30
N ARG A 33 -4.56 20.35 -11.52
CA ARG A 33 -5.51 19.41 -10.88
C ARG A 33 -6.35 18.66 -11.89
N GLY A 34 -6.92 19.35 -12.88
CA GLY A 34 -7.83 18.71 -13.85
C GLY A 34 -7.21 17.54 -14.61
N TRP A 35 -5.99 17.68 -15.13
CA TRP A 35 -5.34 16.57 -15.82
C TRP A 35 -4.89 15.46 -14.85
N ALA A 36 -4.54 15.81 -13.61
CA ALA A 36 -4.09 14.83 -12.62
C ALA A 36 -5.26 13.97 -12.11
N GLU A 37 -6.42 14.59 -11.88
CA GLU A 37 -7.66 13.88 -11.51
C GLU A 37 -8.12 12.95 -12.63
N GLU A 38 -8.10 13.42 -13.88
CA GLU A 38 -8.46 12.59 -15.04
C GLU A 38 -7.49 11.40 -15.21
N TRP A 39 -6.20 11.64 -15.06
CA TRP A 39 -5.17 10.59 -15.11
C TRP A 39 -5.38 9.55 -14.02
N GLN A 40 -5.65 9.97 -12.79
CA GLN A 40 -5.94 9.06 -11.69
C GLN A 40 -7.25 8.31 -11.89
N LYS A 41 -8.29 9.00 -12.37
CA LYS A 41 -9.56 8.34 -12.67
C LYS A 41 -9.38 7.22 -13.69
N GLN A 42 -8.73 7.48 -14.82
CA GLN A 42 -8.48 6.47 -15.86
C GLN A 42 -7.70 5.26 -15.31
N HIS A 43 -6.68 5.50 -14.49
CA HIS A 43 -5.89 4.43 -13.90
C HIS A 43 -6.69 3.62 -12.88
N GLN A 44 -7.45 4.28 -12.00
CA GLN A 44 -8.25 3.61 -10.97
C GLN A 44 -9.41 2.83 -11.59
N ASP A 45 -10.08 3.38 -12.60
CA ASP A 45 -11.12 2.68 -13.37
C ASP A 45 -10.56 1.40 -14.03
N TYR A 46 -9.35 1.49 -14.59
CA TYR A 46 -8.66 0.33 -15.16
C TYR A 46 -8.36 -0.75 -14.11
N LEU A 47 -7.83 -0.36 -12.95
CA LEU A 47 -7.56 -1.30 -11.85
C LEU A 47 -8.84 -2.00 -11.38
N MET A 48 -9.92 -1.25 -11.15
CA MET A 48 -11.20 -1.80 -10.72
C MET A 48 -11.88 -2.69 -11.76
N ALA A 49 -11.56 -2.50 -13.05
CA ALA A 49 -12.05 -3.35 -14.14
C ALA A 49 -11.25 -4.65 -14.29
N MET A 50 -9.96 -4.64 -13.95
CA MET A 50 -9.05 -5.78 -14.17
C MET A 50 -8.87 -6.65 -12.92
N GLU A 51 -8.98 -6.07 -11.73
CA GLU A 51 -8.70 -6.71 -10.45
C GLU A 51 -9.91 -6.63 -9.51
N THR A 52 -9.98 -7.47 -8.50
CA THR A 52 -11.02 -7.40 -7.45
C THR A 52 -10.68 -6.30 -6.45
N VAL A 53 -10.66 -5.05 -6.91
CA VAL A 53 -10.28 -3.87 -6.13
C VAL A 53 -11.45 -2.91 -6.00
N GLU A 54 -11.63 -2.34 -4.82
CA GLU A 54 -12.53 -1.20 -4.58
C GLU A 54 -11.70 -0.03 -4.07
N ILE A 55 -11.85 1.14 -4.70
CA ILE A 55 -11.09 2.34 -4.36
C ILE A 55 -12.06 3.45 -3.96
N GLY A 56 -11.86 4.02 -2.79
CA GLY A 56 -12.62 5.14 -2.26
C GLY A 56 -12.36 6.45 -3.01
N ARG A 57 -12.96 7.52 -2.53
CA ARG A 57 -12.89 8.84 -3.15
C ARG A 57 -11.55 9.53 -2.87
N ASN A 58 -11.13 10.37 -3.83
CA ASN A 58 -9.98 11.25 -3.67
C ASN A 58 -8.68 10.51 -3.30
N CYS A 59 -8.50 9.30 -3.83
CA CYS A 59 -7.29 8.50 -3.66
C CYS A 59 -6.24 8.81 -4.73
N PHE A 60 -4.99 8.57 -4.41
CA PHE A 60 -3.90 8.52 -5.38
C PHE A 60 -3.28 7.13 -5.42
N ILE A 61 -3.34 6.47 -6.57
CA ILE A 61 -2.70 5.17 -6.79
C ILE A 61 -1.65 5.35 -7.88
N SER A 62 -0.39 5.11 -7.54
CA SER A 62 0.67 5.18 -8.54
C SER A 62 0.47 4.11 -9.62
N PRO A 63 0.50 4.46 -10.92
CA PRO A 63 0.55 3.46 -12.00
C PRO A 63 1.80 2.56 -11.98
N LEU A 64 2.80 2.89 -11.17
CA LEU A 64 3.98 2.07 -10.96
C LEU A 64 3.82 1.10 -9.78
N ALA A 65 2.69 1.11 -9.08
CA ALA A 65 2.37 0.13 -8.07
C ALA A 65 1.85 -1.16 -8.71
N HIS A 66 2.23 -2.30 -8.16
CA HIS A 66 1.80 -3.64 -8.57
C HIS A 66 0.69 -4.10 -7.62
N ILE A 67 -0.53 -4.21 -8.13
CA ILE A 67 -1.70 -4.59 -7.34
C ILE A 67 -2.25 -5.89 -7.90
N PHE A 68 -2.33 -6.91 -7.04
CA PHE A 68 -2.82 -8.24 -7.37
C PHE A 68 -3.98 -8.60 -6.44
N ALA A 69 -5.18 -8.67 -6.99
CA ALA A 69 -6.42 -8.93 -6.26
C ALA A 69 -7.32 -9.88 -7.05
N GLU A 70 -6.84 -11.08 -7.29
CA GLU A 70 -7.58 -12.14 -7.96
C GLU A 70 -8.86 -12.53 -7.19
N PRO A 71 -9.82 -13.22 -7.80
CA PRO A 71 -11.05 -13.64 -7.13
C PRO A 71 -10.79 -14.34 -5.79
N GLY A 72 -11.44 -13.87 -4.73
CA GLY A 72 -11.25 -14.34 -3.35
C GLY A 72 -10.13 -13.64 -2.58
N ARG A 73 -9.41 -12.70 -3.21
CA ARG A 73 -8.31 -11.94 -2.58
C ARG A 73 -8.51 -10.43 -2.73
N LYS A 74 -9.72 -9.99 -2.43
CA LYS A 74 -10.14 -8.59 -2.60
C LYS A 74 -9.23 -7.59 -1.88
N ILE A 75 -9.02 -6.44 -2.52
CA ILE A 75 -8.37 -5.27 -1.92
C ILE A 75 -9.39 -4.13 -1.84
N THR A 76 -9.59 -3.56 -0.65
CA THR A 76 -10.39 -2.35 -0.46
C THR A 76 -9.49 -1.22 0.02
N ILE A 77 -9.67 -0.02 -0.53
CA ILE A 77 -8.92 1.19 -0.20
C ILE A 77 -9.90 2.30 0.17
N GLY A 78 -9.82 2.81 1.39
CA GLY A 78 -10.67 3.89 1.88
C GLY A 78 -10.32 5.26 1.31
N ASP A 79 -11.18 6.23 1.58
CA ASP A 79 -11.10 7.60 1.05
C ASP A 79 -9.77 8.31 1.42
N ASN A 80 -9.32 9.23 0.59
CA ASN A 80 -8.15 10.10 0.82
C ASN A 80 -6.83 9.33 1.08
N SER A 81 -6.71 8.11 0.62
CA SER A 81 -5.53 7.26 0.81
C SER A 81 -4.61 7.32 -0.41
N PHE A 82 -3.33 6.99 -0.21
CA PHE A 82 -2.43 6.83 -1.34
C PHE A 82 -1.55 5.59 -1.27
N ILE A 83 -1.22 5.10 -2.47
CA ILE A 83 -0.21 4.07 -2.70
C ILE A 83 0.83 4.63 -3.67
N ALA A 84 2.07 4.74 -3.21
CA ALA A 84 3.19 5.27 -3.99
C ALA A 84 3.77 4.23 -4.97
N ALA A 85 4.76 4.67 -5.75
CA ALA A 85 5.43 3.84 -6.73
C ALA A 85 6.11 2.60 -6.16
N ASP A 86 6.24 1.58 -6.98
CA ASP A 86 7.00 0.35 -6.72
C ASP A 86 6.53 -0.42 -5.47
N CYS A 87 5.31 -0.14 -5.01
CA CYS A 87 4.66 -0.96 -4.00
C CYS A 87 4.12 -2.24 -4.63
N THR A 88 4.19 -3.35 -3.90
CA THR A 88 3.52 -4.60 -4.27
C THR A 88 2.44 -4.90 -3.24
N LEU A 89 1.19 -4.92 -3.67
CA LEU A 89 0.03 -5.24 -2.85
C LEU A 89 -0.61 -6.51 -3.38
N HIS A 90 -0.64 -7.55 -2.56
CA HIS A 90 -1.31 -8.81 -2.87
C HIS A 90 -2.41 -9.07 -1.84
N GLY A 91 -3.65 -9.17 -2.30
CA GLY A 91 -4.81 -9.34 -1.41
C GLY A 91 -4.80 -10.66 -0.63
N PRO A 92 -5.71 -10.84 0.32
CA PRO A 92 -6.75 -9.88 0.71
C PRO A 92 -6.20 -8.74 1.58
N LEU A 93 -6.59 -7.50 1.28
CA LEU A 93 -6.19 -6.32 2.04
C LEU A 93 -7.41 -5.42 2.31
N GLU A 94 -7.56 -4.99 3.56
CA GLU A 94 -8.49 -3.93 3.95
C GLU A 94 -7.68 -2.70 4.35
N ILE A 95 -7.73 -1.66 3.53
CA ILE A 95 -7.01 -0.41 3.75
C ILE A 95 -8.01 0.67 4.07
N GLY A 96 -7.92 1.25 5.26
CA GLY A 96 -8.80 2.32 5.75
C GLY A 96 -8.65 3.63 5.00
N SER A 97 -9.29 4.67 5.51
CA SER A 97 -9.24 6.02 4.96
C SER A 97 -8.02 6.80 5.48
N GLU A 98 -7.57 7.77 4.69
CA GLU A 98 -6.41 8.60 5.03
C GLU A 98 -5.11 7.81 5.27
N VAL A 99 -5.00 6.61 4.68
CA VAL A 99 -3.82 5.76 4.79
C VAL A 99 -2.75 6.18 3.77
N ALA A 100 -1.50 6.21 4.21
CA ALA A 100 -0.36 6.55 3.38
C ALA A 100 0.61 5.36 3.27
N ILE A 101 0.74 4.78 2.07
CA ILE A 101 1.72 3.73 1.77
C ILE A 101 2.78 4.32 0.85
N ASN A 102 3.97 4.56 1.39
CA ASN A 102 5.09 5.11 0.64
C ASN A 102 5.75 4.06 -0.25
N HIS A 103 6.63 4.52 -1.12
CA HIS A 103 7.22 3.72 -2.21
C HIS A 103 7.99 2.49 -1.71
N HIS A 104 8.05 1.47 -2.58
CA HIS A 104 8.78 0.21 -2.34
C HIS A 104 8.26 -0.60 -1.13
N CYS A 105 7.02 -0.43 -0.72
CA CYS A 105 6.41 -1.26 0.31
C CYS A 105 5.86 -2.56 -0.28
N ILE A 106 5.92 -3.65 0.48
CA ILE A 106 5.32 -4.93 0.11
C ILE A 106 4.29 -5.31 1.18
N LEU A 107 3.05 -5.52 0.76
CA LEU A 107 1.97 -6.01 1.60
C LEU A 107 1.39 -7.28 0.97
N ASP A 108 1.67 -8.42 1.56
CA ASP A 108 1.09 -9.70 1.12
C ASP A 108 0.13 -10.24 2.18
N GLY A 109 -1.15 -10.24 1.85
CA GLY A 109 -2.24 -10.65 2.74
C GLY A 109 -2.27 -12.13 3.08
N GLY A 110 -1.47 -12.95 2.43
CA GLY A 110 -1.51 -14.38 2.64
C GLY A 110 -2.92 -14.95 2.40
N ARG A 111 -3.42 -15.71 3.35
CA ARG A 111 -4.80 -16.23 3.32
C ARG A 111 -5.73 -15.45 4.25
N ALA A 112 -5.22 -15.00 5.40
CA ALA A 112 -6.01 -14.35 6.44
C ALA A 112 -6.15 -12.84 6.25
N GLY A 113 -5.29 -12.22 5.45
CA GLY A 113 -5.37 -10.80 5.10
C GLY A 113 -4.54 -9.86 5.97
N ILE A 114 -4.43 -8.63 5.48
CA ILE A 114 -3.89 -7.50 6.24
C ILE A 114 -4.98 -6.45 6.37
N LYS A 115 -5.18 -5.95 7.57
CA LYS A 115 -6.07 -4.84 7.86
C LYS A 115 -5.28 -3.64 8.37
N LEU A 116 -5.40 -2.53 7.64
CA LEU A 116 -4.89 -1.22 8.04
C LEU A 116 -6.10 -0.35 8.40
N HIS A 117 -6.18 0.09 9.64
CA HIS A 117 -7.21 1.04 10.05
C HIS A 117 -6.92 2.45 9.50
N ASP A 118 -7.79 3.41 9.79
CA ASP A 118 -7.66 4.77 9.27
C ASP A 118 -6.37 5.45 9.75
N GLN A 119 -5.87 6.38 8.93
CA GLN A 119 -4.75 7.27 9.27
C GLN A 119 -3.40 6.58 9.47
N VAL A 120 -3.27 5.30 9.08
CA VAL A 120 -1.97 4.61 9.13
C VAL A 120 -0.98 5.25 8.18
N ARG A 121 0.26 5.41 8.64
CA ARG A 121 1.41 5.92 7.87
C ARG A 121 2.48 4.84 7.75
N ILE A 122 2.69 4.31 6.57
CA ILE A 122 3.74 3.34 6.28
C ILE A 122 4.84 4.05 5.48
N ALA A 123 6.02 4.20 6.08
CA ALA A 123 7.17 4.79 5.40
C ALA A 123 7.74 3.81 4.35
N ALA A 124 8.68 4.29 3.54
CA ALA A 124 9.21 3.52 2.43
C ALA A 124 9.91 2.21 2.85
N TYR A 125 9.88 1.23 1.94
CA TYR A 125 10.55 -0.07 2.11
C TYR A 125 10.05 -0.93 3.27
N CYS A 126 8.82 -0.76 3.72
CA CYS A 126 8.21 -1.63 4.72
C CYS A 126 7.70 -2.93 4.09
N HIS A 127 7.76 -4.02 4.85
CA HIS A 127 7.34 -5.35 4.40
C HIS A 127 6.38 -5.97 5.42
N LEU A 128 5.15 -6.23 4.99
CA LEU A 128 4.12 -6.87 5.81
C LEU A 128 3.73 -8.18 5.13
N TYR A 129 4.08 -9.30 5.74
CA TYR A 129 3.74 -10.63 5.22
C TYR A 129 2.81 -11.34 6.19
N ALA A 130 1.55 -11.52 5.80
CA ALA A 130 0.53 -12.17 6.61
C ALA A 130 0.53 -13.70 6.43
N PHE A 131 1.70 -14.29 6.33
CA PHE A 131 1.91 -15.74 6.29
C PHE A 131 3.33 -16.11 6.68
N ASP A 132 3.49 -17.34 7.17
CA ASP A 132 4.78 -17.99 7.46
C ASP A 132 4.80 -19.40 6.86
N HIS A 133 5.97 -19.88 6.46
CA HIS A 133 6.18 -21.29 6.16
C HIS A 133 6.20 -22.15 7.43
N GLY A 134 5.82 -23.41 7.34
CA GLY A 134 6.06 -24.36 8.40
C GLY A 134 7.57 -24.54 8.67
N MET A 135 7.95 -24.67 9.92
CA MET A 135 9.37 -24.76 10.36
C MET A 135 9.63 -26.01 11.21
N ASP A 136 8.89 -27.08 10.97
CA ASP A 136 9.13 -28.37 11.62
C ASP A 136 10.43 -29.00 11.10
N LEU A 137 11.28 -29.50 11.98
CA LEU A 137 12.55 -30.12 11.63
C LEU A 137 12.41 -31.48 10.95
N ALA A 138 11.22 -32.11 11.06
CA ALA A 138 10.96 -33.43 10.46
C ALA A 138 10.78 -33.42 8.95
N GLN A 139 10.57 -32.23 8.35
CA GLN A 139 10.30 -32.10 6.90
C GLN A 139 11.00 -30.87 6.31
N PRO A 140 11.43 -30.94 5.04
CA PRO A 140 11.92 -29.76 4.32
C PRO A 140 10.87 -28.65 4.29
N VAL A 141 11.31 -27.38 4.42
CA VAL A 141 10.41 -26.21 4.48
C VAL A 141 9.43 -26.16 3.29
N TYR A 142 9.90 -26.44 2.07
CA TYR A 142 9.06 -26.39 0.87
C TYR A 142 7.91 -27.41 0.84
N GLN A 143 7.98 -28.47 1.64
CA GLN A 143 6.94 -29.48 1.76
C GLN A 143 5.94 -29.18 2.87
N GLN A 144 6.22 -28.18 3.69
CA GLN A 144 5.36 -27.83 4.81
C GLN A 144 4.28 -26.84 4.39
N PRO A 145 3.08 -26.93 4.98
CA PRO A 145 2.00 -26.01 4.68
C PRO A 145 2.34 -24.58 5.12
N VAL A 146 1.94 -23.61 4.31
CA VAL A 146 1.96 -22.21 4.67
C VAL A 146 0.85 -21.94 5.70
N ARG A 147 1.17 -21.19 6.75
CA ARG A 147 0.25 -20.73 7.79
C ARG A 147 0.01 -19.23 7.61
N SER A 148 -1.22 -18.78 7.83
CA SER A 148 -1.59 -17.39 7.74
C SER A 148 -2.60 -17.08 8.84
N LYS A 149 -2.26 -16.10 9.70
CA LYS A 149 -3.08 -15.62 10.82
C LYS A 149 -3.59 -14.21 10.58
N GLY A 150 -2.95 -13.48 9.67
CA GLY A 150 -3.26 -12.10 9.36
C GLY A 150 -2.43 -11.08 10.15
N ILE A 151 -2.50 -9.84 9.68
CA ILE A 151 -1.88 -8.69 10.35
C ILE A 151 -2.97 -7.63 10.53
N GLU A 152 -3.01 -7.01 11.70
CA GLU A 152 -3.89 -5.88 11.97
C GLU A 152 -3.09 -4.69 12.51
N ILE A 153 -3.21 -3.55 11.82
CA ILE A 153 -2.56 -2.29 12.20
C ILE A 153 -3.64 -1.29 12.59
N GLY A 154 -3.63 -0.86 13.84
CA GLY A 154 -4.58 0.07 14.44
C GLY A 154 -4.55 1.46 13.81
N ARG A 155 -5.48 2.31 14.25
CA ARG A 155 -5.62 3.68 13.76
C ARG A 155 -4.42 4.55 14.16
N ASP A 156 -4.07 5.48 13.27
CA ASP A 156 -3.02 6.49 13.52
C ASP A 156 -1.66 5.87 13.92
N VAL A 157 -1.36 4.69 13.38
CA VAL A 157 -0.06 4.01 13.57
C VAL A 157 0.95 4.57 12.57
N TRP A 158 2.17 4.77 13.02
CA TRP A 158 3.29 5.09 12.14
C TRP A 158 4.34 3.97 12.13
N LEU A 159 4.57 3.40 10.95
CA LEU A 159 5.68 2.49 10.70
C LEU A 159 6.81 3.28 10.02
N GLY A 160 7.97 3.37 10.67
CA GLY A 160 9.20 3.94 10.12
C GLY A 160 9.70 3.15 8.91
N ALA A 161 10.64 3.72 8.14
CA ALA A 161 11.17 3.06 6.96
C ALA A 161 11.82 1.71 7.28
N HIS A 162 11.73 0.76 6.34
CA HIS A 162 12.29 -0.59 6.49
C HIS A 162 11.75 -1.39 7.70
N VAL A 163 10.53 -1.09 8.15
CA VAL A 163 9.88 -1.93 9.16
C VAL A 163 9.36 -3.21 8.51
N GLY A 164 9.68 -4.34 9.14
CA GLY A 164 9.09 -5.63 8.81
C GLY A 164 8.02 -6.02 9.84
N VAL A 165 6.89 -6.54 9.39
CA VAL A 165 5.85 -7.09 10.27
C VAL A 165 5.55 -8.51 9.84
N LYS A 166 5.71 -9.47 10.77
CA LYS A 166 5.44 -10.88 10.48
C LYS A 166 3.96 -11.23 10.69
N ASP A 167 3.59 -12.42 10.22
CA ASP A 167 2.25 -12.98 10.39
C ASP A 167 1.77 -13.05 11.84
N GLY A 168 0.49 -12.82 12.06
CA GLY A 168 -0.18 -12.92 13.37
C GLY A 168 0.06 -11.74 14.29
N ILE A 169 0.53 -10.60 13.79
CA ILE A 169 0.82 -9.41 14.60
C ILE A 169 -0.36 -8.45 14.61
N HIS A 170 -0.65 -7.92 15.80
CA HIS A 170 -1.51 -6.78 16.03
C HIS A 170 -0.68 -5.61 16.57
N ILE A 171 -0.80 -4.44 15.92
CA ILE A 171 -0.24 -3.16 16.39
C ILE A 171 -1.40 -2.27 16.79
N ALA A 172 -1.47 -1.90 18.06
CA ALA A 172 -2.58 -1.11 18.60
C ALA A 172 -2.55 0.35 18.13
N ASP A 173 -3.68 1.04 18.31
CA ASP A 173 -3.86 2.43 17.88
C ASP A 173 -2.74 3.35 18.40
N GLN A 174 -2.37 4.33 17.58
CA GLN A 174 -1.39 5.38 17.88
C GLN A 174 0.03 4.88 18.19
N ALA A 175 0.33 3.62 17.94
CA ALA A 175 1.68 3.09 18.12
C ALA A 175 2.66 3.66 17.07
N VAL A 176 3.91 3.76 17.47
CA VAL A 176 5.01 4.18 16.59
C VAL A 176 6.09 3.11 16.59
N VAL A 177 6.42 2.61 15.41
CA VAL A 177 7.49 1.62 15.22
C VAL A 177 8.67 2.32 14.53
N GLY A 178 9.82 2.31 15.19
CA GLY A 178 11.05 2.93 14.66
C GLY A 178 11.54 2.24 13.39
N MET A 179 12.27 3.00 12.56
CA MET A 179 12.86 2.47 11.32
C MET A 179 13.77 1.25 11.57
N ASN A 180 13.87 0.37 10.58
CA ASN A 180 14.65 -0.88 10.63
C ASN A 180 14.22 -1.87 11.71
N SER A 181 13.01 -1.75 12.27
CA SER A 181 12.48 -2.71 13.23
C SER A 181 11.86 -3.92 12.56
N MET A 182 12.05 -5.11 13.18
CA MET A 182 11.27 -6.31 12.85
C MET A 182 10.26 -6.56 13.98
N VAL A 183 8.97 -6.41 13.64
CA VAL A 183 7.87 -6.59 14.60
C VAL A 183 7.50 -8.07 14.66
N THR A 184 7.90 -8.74 15.75
CA THR A 184 7.66 -10.17 15.97
C THR A 184 6.70 -10.46 17.11
N LYS A 185 6.22 -9.43 17.80
CA LYS A 185 5.23 -9.48 18.88
C LYS A 185 4.26 -8.32 18.71
N ASN A 186 3.08 -8.45 19.30
CA ASN A 186 2.11 -7.36 19.33
C ASN A 186 2.71 -6.10 19.96
N VAL A 187 2.28 -4.95 19.46
CA VAL A 187 2.70 -3.63 19.94
C VAL A 187 1.50 -2.97 20.61
N GLU A 188 1.65 -2.60 21.86
CA GLU A 188 0.62 -1.93 22.64
C GLU A 188 0.45 -0.46 22.19
N ALA A 189 -0.69 0.13 22.54
CA ALA A 189 -0.97 1.55 22.30
C ALA A 189 0.06 2.43 23.03
N ARG A 190 0.29 3.61 22.45
CA ARG A 190 1.21 4.61 23.01
C ARG A 190 0.61 5.30 24.22
#